data_923a816018ab8030577ad392ba088547
#
_entry.id   923a816018ab8030577ad392ba088547
#
_cell.length_a   1.000
_cell.length_b   1.000
_cell.length_c   1.000
_cell.angle_alpha   90.00
_cell.angle_beta   90.00
_cell.angle_gamma   90.00
#
_symmetry.space_group_name_H-M   'P 1'
#
loop_
_entity.id
_entity.type
_entity.pdbx_description
1 polymer ?
#
loop_
_entity_poly.entity_id
_entity_poly.type
_entity_poly.pdbx_seq_one_letter_code
_entity_poly.pdbx_strand_id
1 'polypeptide(L)'
;MAIVYKEVPDNWSELEPYVNRAPFIEDIFQKRKCFFYDTCSFRYHANMAEESIQSIFAYIKDQDGMIVLTRCILMELASASGILNPEYIRYCRKISQSGINLHVVGEEDFFHIMEMCFSTNSSINNFLVWSVRMIKGPVSTITRTLDEDDALSDMVKKGRNLDNKRVYKKFFSSVRANKEPGDNLGEELLGICLHILSHLPGEEDGKFCVITDDKGAAGKIDKLFEKTSRQFQGKRIIQFSTPKLIQILYTEEYITDRNLLMELLKFNGDGNIKVLGTQIYDLQNREISLSCEEMADQIMRKGIHIIF
;
A
#
# COMPACT_ATOMS: atom_id res chain seq x y z
N MET A 1 10.45 25.16 14.88
CA MET A 1 9.01 24.95 14.64
C MET A 1 8.79 23.48 14.40
N ALA A 2 7.82 22.86 15.05
CA ALA A 2 7.44 21.49 14.74
C ALA A 2 6.89 21.43 13.30
N ILE A 3 7.31 20.43 12.53
CA ILE A 3 6.78 20.18 11.19
C ILE A 3 5.39 19.60 11.35
N VAL A 4 4.38 20.25 10.75
CA VAL A 4 3.00 19.77 10.75
C VAL A 4 2.67 19.28 9.34
N TYR A 5 2.37 17.99 9.22
CA TYR A 5 1.91 17.40 7.97
C TYR A 5 0.44 17.75 7.73
N LYS A 6 0.10 18.15 6.51
CA LYS A 6 -1.28 18.47 6.12
C LYS A 6 -1.99 17.23 5.60
N GLU A 7 -3.17 16.93 6.13
CA GLU A 7 -4.01 15.82 5.65
C GLU A 7 -4.50 16.03 4.22
N VAL A 8 -4.69 17.28 3.81
CA VAL A 8 -5.05 17.66 2.45
C VAL A 8 -3.97 18.60 1.94
N PRO A 9 -3.29 18.27 0.82
CA PRO A 9 -2.29 19.15 0.22
C PRO A 9 -2.88 20.50 -0.21
N ASP A 10 -2.07 21.57 -0.15
CA ASP A 10 -2.51 22.91 -0.53
C ASP A 10 -2.92 23.00 -2.01
N ASN A 11 -2.31 22.18 -2.85
CA ASN A 11 -2.64 22.07 -4.27
C ASN A 11 -3.57 20.88 -4.59
N TRP A 12 -4.45 20.52 -3.66
CA TRP A 12 -5.45 19.46 -3.85
C TRP A 12 -6.31 19.67 -5.11
N SER A 13 -6.68 20.92 -5.40
CA SER A 13 -7.46 21.24 -6.60
C SER A 13 -6.82 20.84 -7.92
N GLU A 14 -5.49 20.65 -7.95
CA GLU A 14 -4.79 20.15 -9.13
C GLU A 14 -4.88 18.62 -9.25
N LEU A 15 -5.01 17.91 -8.14
CA LEU A 15 -5.14 16.44 -8.08
C LEU A 15 -6.60 15.98 -8.21
N GLU A 16 -7.52 16.68 -7.57
CA GLU A 16 -8.94 16.31 -7.45
C GLU A 16 -9.62 15.89 -8.77
N PRO A 17 -9.34 16.54 -9.93
CA PRO A 17 -9.93 16.14 -11.21
C PRO A 17 -9.60 14.70 -11.66
N TYR A 18 -8.55 14.10 -11.13
CA TYR A 18 -8.07 12.78 -11.48
C TYR A 18 -8.44 11.69 -10.48
N VAL A 19 -8.99 12.09 -9.34
CA VAL A 19 -9.53 11.17 -8.32
C VAL A 19 -10.94 10.75 -8.72
N ASN A 20 -11.23 9.46 -8.60
CA ASN A 20 -12.55 8.95 -8.93
C ASN A 20 -13.62 9.56 -8.01
N ARG A 21 -14.72 10.01 -8.61
CA ARG A 21 -15.85 10.61 -7.89
C ARG A 21 -16.85 9.58 -7.37
N ALA A 22 -16.82 8.36 -7.91
CA ALA A 22 -17.64 7.28 -7.37
C ALA A 22 -17.24 6.95 -5.93
N PRO A 23 -18.18 6.58 -5.06
CA PRO A 23 -17.86 6.19 -3.72
C PRO A 23 -16.87 5.01 -3.70
N PHE A 24 -15.79 5.13 -2.96
CA PHE A 24 -14.79 4.06 -2.82
C PHE A 24 -15.43 2.73 -2.39
N ILE A 25 -16.47 2.81 -1.54
CA ILE A 25 -17.19 1.66 -1.03
C ILE A 25 -17.90 0.86 -2.15
N GLU A 26 -18.32 1.50 -3.23
CA GLU A 26 -18.93 0.81 -4.38
C GLU A 26 -17.86 0.09 -5.18
N ASP A 27 -16.79 0.79 -5.52
CA ASP A 27 -15.70 0.24 -6.33
C ASP A 27 -14.98 -0.91 -5.64
N ILE A 28 -14.80 -0.86 -4.30
CA ILE A 28 -14.10 -1.91 -3.58
C ILE A 28 -14.78 -3.28 -3.69
N PHE A 29 -16.11 -3.32 -3.81
CA PHE A 29 -16.84 -4.57 -4.02
C PHE A 29 -16.96 -4.97 -5.49
N GLN A 30 -16.93 -4.01 -6.42
CA GLN A 30 -17.07 -4.27 -7.85
C GLN A 30 -15.78 -4.70 -8.50
N LYS A 31 -14.66 -4.10 -8.11
CA LYS A 31 -13.34 -4.36 -8.71
C LYS A 31 -12.74 -5.68 -8.26
N ARG A 32 -12.09 -6.39 -9.20
CA ARG A 32 -11.42 -7.66 -8.90
C ARG A 32 -10.13 -7.48 -8.11
N LYS A 33 -9.41 -6.37 -8.33
CA LYS A 33 -8.14 -6.08 -7.67
C LYS A 33 -8.11 -4.65 -7.15
N CYS A 34 -7.54 -4.47 -5.96
CA CYS A 34 -7.30 -3.17 -5.34
C CYS A 34 -5.81 -3.03 -5.04
N PHE A 35 -5.13 -2.15 -5.78
CA PHE A 35 -3.69 -1.91 -5.65
C PHE A 35 -3.43 -0.71 -4.76
N PHE A 36 -2.96 -0.96 -3.56
CA PHE A 36 -2.52 0.06 -2.62
C PHE A 36 -1.05 0.40 -2.90
N TYR A 37 -0.75 1.67 -3.03
CA TYR A 37 0.62 2.13 -3.17
C TYR A 37 1.20 2.54 -1.83
N ASP A 38 2.44 2.13 -1.60
CA ASP A 38 3.30 2.75 -0.63
C ASP A 38 4.00 3.98 -1.24
N THR A 39 4.44 4.91 -0.38
CA THR A 39 5.06 6.18 -0.77
C THR A 39 6.29 6.00 -1.65
N CYS A 40 7.16 5.04 -1.33
CA CYS A 40 8.40 4.81 -2.08
C CYS A 40 8.11 4.33 -3.52
N SER A 41 7.27 3.32 -3.69
CA SER A 41 6.93 2.79 -5.00
C SER A 41 6.11 3.78 -5.84
N PHE A 42 5.23 4.57 -5.19
CA PHE A 42 4.52 5.63 -5.89
C PHE A 42 5.49 6.66 -6.49
N ARG A 43 6.50 7.09 -5.70
CA ARG A 43 7.53 8.02 -6.16
C ARG A 43 8.34 7.46 -7.32
N TYR A 44 8.72 6.19 -7.25
CA TYR A 44 9.47 5.54 -8.34
C TYR A 44 8.63 5.48 -9.63
N HIS A 45 7.41 4.99 -9.55
CA HIS A 45 6.55 4.85 -10.72
C HIS A 45 6.17 6.22 -11.31
N ALA A 46 5.98 7.25 -10.49
CA ALA A 46 5.70 8.60 -10.97
C ALA A 46 6.84 9.22 -11.80
N ASN A 47 8.08 8.76 -11.59
CA ASN A 47 9.27 9.22 -12.30
C ASN A 47 9.70 8.31 -13.46
N MET A 48 8.98 7.20 -13.71
CA MET A 48 9.27 6.31 -14.85
C MET A 48 8.90 6.96 -16.20
N ALA A 49 9.58 6.51 -17.24
CA ALA A 49 9.25 6.89 -18.61
C ALA A 49 7.82 6.46 -19.00
N GLU A 50 7.24 7.15 -19.98
CA GLU A 50 5.85 6.94 -20.40
C GLU A 50 5.58 5.49 -20.82
N GLU A 51 6.44 4.94 -21.67
CA GLU A 51 6.29 3.58 -22.22
C GLU A 51 6.33 2.53 -21.11
N SER A 52 7.20 2.73 -20.13
CA SER A 52 7.34 1.85 -18.96
C SER A 52 6.07 1.79 -18.11
N ILE A 53 5.47 2.95 -17.87
CA ILE A 53 4.24 3.08 -17.07
C ILE A 53 3.05 2.43 -17.78
N GLN A 54 2.96 2.51 -19.11
CA GLN A 54 1.84 1.93 -19.85
C GLN A 54 1.73 0.41 -19.67
N SER A 55 2.84 -0.30 -19.55
CA SER A 55 2.83 -1.75 -19.27
C SER A 55 2.24 -2.06 -17.88
N ILE A 56 2.55 -1.24 -16.86
CA ILE A 56 1.98 -1.36 -15.52
C ILE A 56 0.47 -1.08 -15.55
N PHE A 57 0.05 -0.02 -16.27
CA PHE A 57 -1.37 0.32 -16.38
C PHE A 57 -2.17 -0.73 -17.16
N ALA A 58 -1.60 -1.28 -18.24
CA ALA A 58 -2.22 -2.37 -18.98
C ALA A 58 -2.49 -3.57 -18.07
N TYR A 59 -1.48 -3.99 -17.31
CA TYR A 59 -1.63 -5.07 -16.33
C TYR A 59 -2.72 -4.77 -15.29
N ILE A 60 -2.68 -3.60 -14.63
CA ILE A 60 -3.69 -3.25 -13.62
C ILE A 60 -5.10 -3.24 -14.22
N LYS A 61 -5.24 -2.73 -15.44
CA LYS A 61 -6.53 -2.67 -16.15
C LYS A 61 -7.05 -4.06 -16.49
N ASP A 62 -6.22 -4.95 -16.99
CA ASP A 62 -6.61 -6.31 -17.35
C ASP A 62 -6.96 -7.17 -16.12
N GLN A 63 -6.40 -6.80 -14.95
CA GLN A 63 -6.84 -7.35 -13.67
C GLN A 63 -8.17 -6.78 -13.17
N ASP A 64 -8.88 -5.93 -13.95
CA ASP A 64 -10.00 -5.11 -13.49
C ASP A 64 -9.68 -4.42 -12.17
N GLY A 65 -8.49 -3.79 -12.16
CA GLY A 65 -7.92 -3.19 -10.96
C GLY A 65 -8.28 -1.72 -10.78
N MET A 66 -8.21 -1.28 -9.52
CA MET A 66 -8.18 0.12 -9.15
C MET A 66 -6.94 0.43 -8.34
N ILE A 67 -6.55 1.70 -8.29
CA ILE A 67 -5.43 2.20 -7.48
C ILE A 67 -5.98 2.96 -6.28
N VAL A 68 -5.40 2.70 -5.11
CA VAL A 68 -5.79 3.33 -3.84
C VAL A 68 -4.59 3.97 -3.18
N LEU A 69 -4.72 5.26 -2.86
CA LEU A 69 -3.81 5.99 -1.99
C LEU A 69 -4.53 6.26 -0.67
N THR A 70 -3.92 5.90 0.45
CA THR A 70 -4.45 6.31 1.74
C THR A 70 -4.06 7.76 2.05
N ARG A 71 -4.78 8.40 2.95
CA ARG A 71 -4.53 9.78 3.33
C ARG A 71 -3.12 9.97 3.91
N CYS A 72 -2.65 9.02 4.72
CA CYS A 72 -1.30 9.08 5.25
C CYS A 72 -0.23 9.03 4.16
N ILE A 73 -0.39 8.18 3.15
CA ILE A 73 0.50 8.16 1.98
C ILE A 73 0.47 9.48 1.22
N LEU A 74 -0.72 10.08 1.04
CA LEU A 74 -0.84 11.39 0.41
C LEU A 74 -0.09 12.49 1.21
N MET A 75 -0.20 12.47 2.54
CA MET A 75 0.55 13.36 3.43
C MET A 75 2.07 13.21 3.25
N GLU A 76 2.56 11.99 3.12
CA GLU A 76 3.98 11.70 2.87
C GLU A 76 4.46 12.16 1.50
N LEU A 77 3.62 12.03 0.48
CA LEU A 77 3.90 12.51 -0.87
C LEU A 77 3.96 14.06 -0.91
N ALA A 78 3.09 14.73 -0.17
CA ALA A 78 3.12 16.19 -0.03
C ALA A 78 4.26 16.67 0.90
N SER A 79 4.79 15.77 1.71
CA SER A 79 5.86 16.03 2.67
C SER A 79 5.56 17.19 3.64
N ALA A 80 6.59 17.70 4.31
CA ALA A 80 6.48 18.84 5.22
C ALA A 80 6.09 20.17 4.52
N SER A 81 6.24 20.24 3.19
CA SER A 81 5.81 21.42 2.42
C SER A 81 4.28 21.54 2.35
N GLY A 82 3.59 20.44 2.49
CA GLY A 82 2.14 20.35 2.29
C GLY A 82 1.72 20.52 0.83
N ILE A 83 2.66 20.39 -0.13
CA ILE A 83 2.41 20.57 -1.55
C ILE A 83 2.86 19.31 -2.30
N LEU A 84 1.99 18.74 -3.11
CA LEU A 84 2.33 17.61 -3.97
C LEU A 84 3.25 18.05 -5.10
N ASN A 85 4.26 17.23 -5.37
CA ASN A 85 5.12 17.43 -6.53
C ASN A 85 4.30 17.35 -7.83
N PRO A 86 4.51 18.24 -8.81
CA PRO A 86 3.83 18.19 -10.11
C PRO A 86 3.94 16.86 -10.85
N GLU A 87 5.02 16.11 -10.63
CA GLU A 87 5.21 14.77 -11.22
C GLU A 87 4.23 13.75 -10.64
N TYR A 88 3.89 13.83 -9.36
CA TYR A 88 2.89 12.96 -8.73
C TYR A 88 1.48 13.26 -9.26
N ILE A 89 1.15 14.54 -9.44
CA ILE A 89 -0.12 14.96 -10.05
C ILE A 89 -0.19 14.48 -11.51
N ARG A 90 0.92 14.61 -12.27
CA ARG A 90 1.02 14.10 -13.63
C ARG A 90 0.80 12.58 -13.68
N TYR A 91 1.37 11.84 -12.74
CA TYR A 91 1.19 10.39 -12.64
C TYR A 91 -0.28 10.03 -12.36
N CYS A 92 -0.92 10.70 -11.40
CA CYS A 92 -2.36 10.52 -11.13
C CYS A 92 -3.23 10.83 -12.36
N ARG A 93 -2.89 11.88 -13.12
CA ARG A 93 -3.56 12.18 -14.40
C ARG A 93 -3.42 11.03 -15.39
N LYS A 94 -2.23 10.45 -15.54
CA LYS A 94 -2.00 9.30 -16.43
C LYS A 94 -2.80 8.06 -15.99
N ILE A 95 -2.87 7.78 -14.69
CA ILE A 95 -3.72 6.71 -14.14
C ILE A 95 -5.18 6.93 -14.58
N SER A 96 -5.73 8.11 -14.34
CA SER A 96 -7.11 8.45 -14.74
C SER A 96 -7.32 8.36 -16.25
N GLN A 97 -6.39 8.86 -17.05
CA GLN A 97 -6.45 8.81 -18.53
C GLN A 97 -6.37 7.39 -19.09
N SER A 98 -5.73 6.46 -18.39
CA SER A 98 -5.69 5.04 -18.75
C SER A 98 -7.00 4.31 -18.48
N GLY A 99 -7.96 4.95 -17.81
CA GLY A 99 -9.23 4.39 -17.42
C GLY A 99 -9.19 3.55 -16.14
N ILE A 100 -8.14 3.71 -15.34
CA ILE A 100 -8.03 3.09 -14.02
C ILE A 100 -8.63 4.04 -12.98
N ASN A 101 -9.51 3.53 -12.12
CA ASN A 101 -10.06 4.29 -11.01
C ASN A 101 -8.96 4.55 -9.97
N LEU A 102 -8.69 5.82 -9.70
CA LEU A 102 -7.81 6.26 -8.62
C LEU A 102 -8.64 6.76 -7.46
N HIS A 103 -8.48 6.16 -6.28
CA HIS A 103 -9.11 6.62 -5.04
C HIS A 103 -8.07 7.18 -4.07
N VAL A 104 -8.41 8.30 -3.44
CA VAL A 104 -7.72 8.82 -2.27
C VAL A 104 -8.66 8.69 -1.08
N VAL A 105 -8.30 7.85 -0.12
CA VAL A 105 -9.22 7.38 0.93
C VAL A 105 -8.67 7.72 2.31
N GLY A 106 -9.52 8.25 3.19
CA GLY A 106 -9.20 8.31 4.61
C GLY A 106 -9.20 6.91 5.21
N GLU A 107 -8.24 6.60 6.06
CA GLU A 107 -8.18 5.29 6.72
C GLU A 107 -9.41 5.04 7.60
N GLU A 108 -10.04 6.11 8.11
CA GLU A 108 -11.30 6.05 8.84
C GLU A 108 -12.50 5.59 8.00
N ASP A 109 -12.46 5.78 6.68
CA ASP A 109 -13.56 5.45 5.78
C ASP A 109 -13.77 3.93 5.66
N PHE A 110 -12.76 3.13 6.03
CA PHE A 110 -12.89 1.67 6.11
C PHE A 110 -13.93 1.22 7.14
N PHE A 111 -14.24 2.07 8.13
CA PHE A 111 -15.36 1.80 9.03
C PHE A 111 -16.68 1.63 8.28
N HIS A 112 -16.95 2.48 7.30
CA HIS A 112 -18.19 2.42 6.51
C HIS A 112 -18.27 1.15 5.66
N ILE A 113 -17.14 0.68 5.13
CA ILE A 113 -17.07 -0.59 4.42
C ILE A 113 -17.43 -1.76 5.35
N MET A 114 -16.88 -1.74 6.56
CA MET A 114 -17.15 -2.77 7.56
C MET A 114 -18.60 -2.73 8.07
N GLU A 115 -19.24 -1.54 8.14
CA GLU A 115 -20.66 -1.40 8.49
C GLU A 115 -21.60 -2.13 7.52
N MET A 116 -21.23 -2.26 6.25
CA MET A 116 -22.02 -3.02 5.29
C MET A 116 -21.96 -4.53 5.50
N CYS A 117 -20.88 -5.00 6.13
CA CYS A 117 -20.60 -6.43 6.27
C CYS A 117 -20.88 -6.97 7.67
N PHE A 118 -20.87 -6.13 8.68
CA PHE A 118 -20.97 -6.53 10.09
C PHE A 118 -22.03 -5.73 10.83
N SER A 119 -22.81 -6.39 11.67
CA SER A 119 -24.00 -5.81 12.30
C SER A 119 -23.74 -5.03 13.58
N THR A 120 -22.59 -5.22 14.23
CA THR A 120 -22.30 -4.56 15.53
C THR A 120 -21.03 -3.73 15.47
N ASN A 121 -21.05 -2.57 16.14
CA ASN A 121 -19.87 -1.74 16.26
C ASN A 121 -18.71 -2.47 16.94
N SER A 122 -19.01 -3.31 17.91
CA SER A 122 -18.01 -4.11 18.61
C SER A 122 -17.30 -5.07 17.65
N SER A 123 -18.01 -5.73 16.76
CA SER A 123 -17.42 -6.60 15.74
C SER A 123 -16.51 -5.81 14.80
N ILE A 124 -16.99 -4.66 14.30
CA ILE A 124 -16.23 -3.80 13.38
C ILE A 124 -14.96 -3.27 14.05
N ASN A 125 -15.09 -2.72 15.27
CA ASN A 125 -13.97 -2.14 15.98
C ASN A 125 -12.91 -3.16 16.38
N ASN A 126 -13.27 -4.42 16.59
CA ASN A 126 -12.32 -5.48 16.91
C ASN A 126 -11.27 -5.69 15.82
N PHE A 127 -11.58 -5.52 14.54
CA PHE A 127 -10.58 -5.64 13.46
C PHE A 127 -9.46 -4.61 13.62
N LEU A 128 -9.81 -3.36 13.97
CA LEU A 128 -8.83 -2.33 14.29
C LEU A 128 -8.01 -2.69 15.54
N VAL A 129 -8.69 -3.10 16.61
CA VAL A 129 -8.03 -3.47 17.88
C VAL A 129 -7.02 -4.60 17.69
N TRP A 130 -7.37 -5.61 16.90
CA TRP A 130 -6.46 -6.73 16.63
C TRP A 130 -5.23 -6.26 15.85
N SER A 131 -5.41 -5.45 14.82
CA SER A 131 -4.30 -4.91 14.03
C SER A 131 -3.36 -4.07 14.89
N VAL A 132 -3.89 -3.14 15.67
CA VAL A 132 -3.09 -2.22 16.50
C VAL A 132 -2.32 -2.97 17.60
N ARG A 133 -2.90 -4.01 18.20
CA ARG A 133 -2.21 -4.83 19.20
C ARG A 133 -0.98 -5.56 18.65
N MET A 134 -0.91 -5.79 17.36
CA MET A 134 0.23 -6.44 16.71
C MET A 134 1.36 -5.48 16.36
N ILE A 135 1.06 -4.17 16.28
CA ILE A 135 2.09 -3.14 16.06
C ILE A 135 2.85 -2.95 17.37
N LYS A 136 4.13 -3.27 17.33
CA LYS A 136 5.04 -3.16 18.46
C LYS A 136 6.35 -2.52 18.01
N GLY A 137 6.66 -1.38 18.56
CA GLY A 137 7.95 -0.75 18.35
C GLY A 137 8.08 0.50 19.22
N PRO A 138 9.22 0.74 19.85
CA PRO A 138 9.45 1.94 20.67
C PRO A 138 9.44 3.24 19.84
N VAL A 139 9.51 3.14 18.52
CA VAL A 139 9.58 4.27 17.60
C VAL A 139 8.27 4.45 16.81
N SER A 140 7.25 3.63 17.09
CA SER A 140 5.96 3.72 16.39
C SER A 140 5.19 4.97 16.83
N THR A 141 4.82 5.81 15.86
CA THR A 141 3.92 6.97 16.08
C THR A 141 2.59 6.52 16.68
N ILE A 142 2.06 5.37 16.26
CA ILE A 142 0.85 4.78 16.85
C ILE A 142 1.06 4.51 18.34
N THR A 143 2.15 3.87 18.71
CA THR A 143 2.42 3.56 20.12
C THR A 143 2.51 4.82 20.96
N ARG A 144 3.26 5.83 20.49
CA ARG A 144 3.39 7.11 21.20
C ARG A 144 2.05 7.82 21.34
N THR A 145 1.26 7.93 20.26
CA THR A 145 -0.07 8.55 20.31
C THR A 145 -0.99 7.86 21.32
N LEU A 146 -0.93 6.52 21.40
CA LEU A 146 -1.75 5.76 22.36
C LEU A 146 -1.24 5.88 23.79
N ASP A 147 0.04 6.16 24.00
CA ASP A 147 0.60 6.38 25.34
C ASP A 147 0.28 7.78 25.86
N GLU A 148 -0.05 8.73 24.98
CA GLU A 148 -0.45 10.11 25.32
C GLU A 148 -1.98 10.28 25.47
N ASP A 149 -2.82 9.38 24.96
CA ASP A 149 -4.29 9.39 25.10
C ASP A 149 -4.79 8.11 25.78
N ASP A 150 -4.92 8.16 27.10
CA ASP A 150 -5.41 7.02 27.90
C ASP A 150 -6.78 6.50 27.45
N ALA A 151 -7.69 7.40 27.04
CA ALA A 151 -9.02 7.02 26.59
C ALA A 151 -8.97 6.26 25.25
N LEU A 152 -8.12 6.71 24.33
CA LEU A 152 -7.90 6.01 23.07
C LEU A 152 -7.16 4.70 23.27
N SER A 153 -6.17 4.68 24.18
CA SER A 153 -5.44 3.48 24.59
C SER A 153 -6.38 2.43 25.19
N ASP A 154 -7.28 2.83 26.06
CA ASP A 154 -8.28 1.92 26.66
C ASP A 154 -9.19 1.28 25.60
N MET A 155 -9.63 2.05 24.60
CA MET A 155 -10.44 1.52 23.51
C MET A 155 -9.63 0.58 22.59
N VAL A 156 -8.48 1.03 22.12
CA VAL A 156 -7.75 0.35 21.04
C VAL A 156 -6.79 -0.72 21.55
N LYS A 157 -6.02 -0.48 22.62
CA LYS A 157 -5.14 -1.51 23.22
C LYS A 157 -5.90 -2.51 24.08
N LYS A 158 -6.86 -2.03 24.92
CA LYS A 158 -7.58 -2.86 25.88
C LYS A 158 -8.92 -3.39 25.38
N GLY A 159 -9.43 -2.86 24.27
CA GLY A 159 -10.70 -3.29 23.68
C GLY A 159 -11.92 -2.93 24.53
N ARG A 160 -11.89 -1.79 25.22
CA ARG A 160 -13.00 -1.30 26.05
C ARG A 160 -13.90 -0.38 25.23
N ASN A 161 -15.20 -0.37 25.52
CA ASN A 161 -16.19 0.53 24.89
C ASN A 161 -16.21 0.41 23.35
N LEU A 162 -16.11 -0.82 22.83
CA LEU A 162 -16.05 -1.09 21.40
C LEU A 162 -17.33 -0.81 20.63
N ASP A 163 -18.44 -0.52 21.32
CA ASP A 163 -19.70 -0.10 20.69
C ASP A 163 -19.64 1.36 20.19
N ASN A 164 -18.54 2.08 20.48
CA ASN A 164 -18.36 3.45 20.04
C ASN A 164 -17.96 3.50 18.55
N LYS A 165 -18.86 3.99 17.70
CA LYS A 165 -18.64 4.17 16.26
C LYS A 165 -17.46 5.08 15.91
N ARG A 166 -17.04 5.95 16.83
CA ARG A 166 -15.99 6.96 16.58
C ARG A 166 -14.57 6.40 16.75
N VAL A 167 -14.38 5.12 17.12
CA VAL A 167 -13.04 4.60 17.39
C VAL A 167 -12.13 4.69 16.16
N TYR A 168 -12.61 4.33 14.98
CA TYR A 168 -11.85 4.46 13.73
C TYR A 168 -11.46 5.90 13.45
N LYS A 169 -12.45 6.81 13.40
CA LYS A 169 -12.20 8.21 13.12
C LYS A 169 -11.25 8.84 14.13
N LYS A 170 -11.51 8.63 15.43
CA LYS A 170 -10.65 9.17 16.49
C LYS A 170 -9.24 8.62 16.40
N PHE A 171 -9.09 7.30 16.21
CA PHE A 171 -7.79 6.65 16.12
C PHE A 171 -6.98 7.20 14.95
N PHE A 172 -7.48 7.11 13.72
CA PHE A 172 -6.73 7.49 12.53
C PHE A 172 -6.41 9.00 12.51
N SER A 173 -7.36 9.86 12.88
CA SER A 173 -7.08 11.31 12.95
C SER A 173 -6.04 11.65 14.02
N SER A 174 -6.06 10.99 15.18
CA SER A 174 -5.08 11.24 16.24
C SER A 174 -3.67 10.81 15.83
N VAL A 175 -3.53 9.61 15.23
CA VAL A 175 -2.20 9.14 14.81
C VAL A 175 -1.64 9.95 13.64
N ARG A 176 -2.48 10.38 12.68
CA ARG A 176 -2.03 11.27 11.60
C ARG A 176 -1.63 12.66 12.09
N ALA A 177 -2.35 13.21 13.08
CA ALA A 177 -1.98 14.50 13.69
C ALA A 177 -0.59 14.46 14.37
N ASN A 178 -0.14 13.28 14.80
CA ASN A 178 1.17 13.05 15.43
C ASN A 178 2.24 12.53 14.44
N LYS A 179 2.00 12.62 13.14
CA LYS A 179 2.99 12.21 12.14
C LYS A 179 4.26 13.06 12.22
N GLU A 180 5.40 12.37 12.17
CA GLU A 180 6.72 12.98 12.19
C GLU A 180 7.54 12.64 10.94
N PRO A 181 8.56 13.46 10.61
CA PRO A 181 9.48 13.15 9.53
C PRO A 181 10.24 11.84 9.79
N GLY A 182 10.23 10.95 8.81
CA GLY A 182 10.98 9.68 8.88
C GLY A 182 10.38 8.63 9.83
N ASP A 183 9.15 8.85 10.31
CA ASP A 183 8.40 7.79 10.99
C ASP A 183 7.88 6.73 10.00
N ASN A 184 7.43 5.61 10.53
CA ASN A 184 6.88 4.49 9.74
C ASN A 184 5.35 4.52 9.69
N LEU A 185 4.72 5.66 9.92
CA LEU A 185 3.26 5.74 10.09
C LEU A 185 2.50 5.30 8.82
N GLY A 186 2.96 5.73 7.64
CA GLY A 186 2.34 5.36 6.37
C GLY A 186 2.25 3.85 6.19
N GLU A 187 3.37 3.15 6.44
CA GLU A 187 3.46 1.70 6.34
C GLU A 187 2.60 0.99 7.39
N GLU A 188 2.60 1.49 8.63
CA GLU A 188 1.81 0.92 9.72
C GLU A 188 0.32 1.06 9.46
N LEU A 189 -0.15 2.23 9.00
CA LEU A 189 -1.54 2.46 8.66
C LEU A 189 -1.97 1.66 7.43
N LEU A 190 -1.11 1.58 6.41
CA LEU A 190 -1.37 0.76 5.24
C LEU A 190 -1.55 -0.71 5.62
N GLY A 191 -0.68 -1.24 6.48
CA GLY A 191 -0.78 -2.60 7.00
C GLY A 191 -2.09 -2.84 7.78
N ILE A 192 -2.49 -1.90 8.64
CA ILE A 192 -3.76 -1.95 9.37
C ILE A 192 -4.95 -1.97 8.40
N CYS A 193 -4.97 -1.08 7.41
CA CYS A 193 -6.03 -1.00 6.42
C CYS A 193 -6.17 -2.30 5.63
N LEU A 194 -5.07 -2.82 5.12
CA LEU A 194 -5.04 -4.11 4.41
C LEU A 194 -5.52 -5.27 5.29
N HIS A 195 -5.11 -5.29 6.56
CA HIS A 195 -5.57 -6.30 7.49
C HIS A 195 -7.08 -6.22 7.70
N ILE A 196 -7.63 -5.02 7.93
CA ILE A 196 -9.08 -4.82 8.07
C ILE A 196 -9.81 -5.32 6.82
N LEU A 197 -9.37 -4.90 5.64
CA LEU A 197 -9.98 -5.28 4.36
C LEU A 197 -9.89 -6.77 4.06
N SER A 198 -8.83 -7.44 4.52
CA SER A 198 -8.66 -8.88 4.34
C SER A 198 -9.77 -9.72 4.98
N HIS A 199 -10.52 -9.12 5.92
CA HIS A 199 -11.63 -9.78 6.62
C HIS A 199 -13.01 -9.51 5.99
N LEU A 200 -13.06 -8.79 4.88
CA LEU A 200 -14.32 -8.58 4.17
C LEU A 200 -14.90 -9.92 3.72
N PRO A 201 -16.18 -10.23 4.08
CA PRO A 201 -16.81 -11.47 3.69
C PRO A 201 -17.08 -11.49 2.19
N GLY A 202 -17.02 -12.68 1.60
CA GLY A 202 -17.29 -12.88 0.16
C GLY A 202 -16.13 -12.52 -0.76
N GLU A 203 -15.05 -11.94 -0.26
CA GLU A 203 -13.89 -11.58 -1.07
C GLU A 203 -12.94 -12.76 -1.27
N GLU A 204 -12.15 -12.70 -2.35
CA GLU A 204 -11.20 -13.74 -2.72
C GLU A 204 -9.77 -13.43 -2.23
N ASP A 205 -8.96 -14.48 -2.11
CA ASP A 205 -7.53 -14.34 -1.86
C ASP A 205 -6.86 -13.55 -2.98
N GLY A 206 -6.00 -12.60 -2.58
CA GLY A 206 -5.25 -11.78 -3.54
C GLY A 206 -6.04 -10.66 -4.20
N LYS A 207 -7.26 -10.34 -3.74
CA LYS A 207 -7.98 -9.14 -4.17
C LYS A 207 -7.23 -7.88 -3.77
N PHE A 208 -6.76 -7.82 -2.53
CA PHE A 208 -6.01 -6.69 -2.02
C PHE A 208 -4.53 -6.89 -2.28
N CYS A 209 -3.93 -5.91 -2.95
CA CYS A 209 -2.53 -5.91 -3.34
C CYS A 209 -1.84 -4.67 -2.77
N VAL A 210 -0.59 -4.78 -2.39
CA VAL A 210 0.24 -3.63 -2.04
C VAL A 210 1.46 -3.57 -2.94
N ILE A 211 1.77 -2.40 -3.45
CA ILE A 211 2.99 -2.12 -4.22
C ILE A 211 3.92 -1.33 -3.29
N THR A 212 4.99 -1.98 -2.86
CA THR A 212 6.00 -1.39 -1.96
C THR A 212 7.38 -1.93 -2.30
N ASP A 213 8.37 -1.05 -2.39
CA ASP A 213 9.79 -1.40 -2.54
C ASP A 213 10.55 -1.35 -1.20
N ASP A 214 9.85 -1.01 -0.11
CA ASP A 214 10.40 -1.02 1.22
C ASP A 214 10.30 -2.42 1.84
N LYS A 215 11.45 -3.10 1.97
CA LYS A 215 11.52 -4.42 2.63
C LYS A 215 11.07 -4.36 4.10
N GLY A 216 11.28 -3.23 4.76
CA GLY A 216 10.84 -3.00 6.14
C GLY A 216 9.31 -2.97 6.23
N ALA A 217 8.66 -2.23 5.32
CA ALA A 217 7.21 -2.16 5.19
C ALA A 217 6.61 -3.54 4.90
N ALA A 218 7.12 -4.23 3.87
CA ALA A 218 6.68 -5.56 3.51
C ALA A 218 6.79 -6.54 4.68
N GLY A 219 7.92 -6.55 5.38
CA GLY A 219 8.13 -7.40 6.55
C GLY A 219 7.22 -7.06 7.75
N LYS A 220 6.80 -5.81 7.91
CA LYS A 220 5.82 -5.41 8.93
C LYS A 220 4.42 -5.92 8.58
N ILE A 221 4.02 -5.78 7.32
CA ILE A 221 2.74 -6.29 6.81
C ILE A 221 2.69 -7.81 6.98
N ASP A 222 3.71 -8.55 6.55
CA ASP A 222 3.77 -10.00 6.72
C ASP A 222 3.65 -10.43 8.18
N LYS A 223 4.38 -9.77 9.08
CA LYS A 223 4.31 -10.07 10.52
C LYS A 223 2.93 -9.78 11.10
N LEU A 224 2.26 -8.73 10.64
CA LEU A 224 0.90 -8.43 11.08
C LEU A 224 -0.05 -9.56 10.66
N PHE A 225 0.01 -9.98 9.40
CA PHE A 225 -0.83 -11.06 8.87
C PHE A 225 -0.50 -12.41 9.50
N GLU A 226 0.76 -12.76 9.68
CA GLU A 226 1.17 -14.01 10.33
C GLU A 226 0.63 -14.11 11.77
N LYS A 227 0.74 -13.03 12.55
CA LYS A 227 0.30 -13.02 13.93
C LYS A 227 -1.22 -13.04 14.08
N THR A 228 -1.91 -12.35 13.19
CA THR A 228 -3.38 -12.30 13.24
C THR A 228 -4.02 -13.56 12.67
N SER A 229 -3.40 -14.22 11.70
CA SER A 229 -3.91 -15.45 11.07
C SER A 229 -4.15 -16.60 12.04
N ARG A 230 -3.43 -16.64 13.16
CA ARG A 230 -3.61 -17.64 14.21
C ARG A 230 -4.95 -17.52 14.97
N GLN A 231 -5.53 -16.34 14.98
CA GLN A 231 -6.78 -16.05 15.70
C GLN A 231 -7.92 -15.67 14.76
N PHE A 232 -7.58 -15.03 13.62
CA PHE A 232 -8.54 -14.46 12.70
C PHE A 232 -8.02 -14.68 11.27
N GLN A 233 -8.61 -15.60 10.56
CA GLN A 233 -8.19 -15.94 9.20
C GLN A 233 -8.75 -14.92 8.21
N GLY A 234 -7.97 -13.88 7.94
CA GLY A 234 -8.21 -12.96 6.83
C GLY A 234 -7.79 -13.55 5.48
N LYS A 235 -8.25 -12.95 4.40
CA LYS A 235 -7.85 -13.30 3.04
C LYS A 235 -6.38 -12.93 2.80
N ARG A 236 -5.71 -13.72 1.96
CA ARG A 236 -4.33 -13.46 1.59
C ARG A 236 -4.24 -12.17 0.77
N ILE A 237 -3.33 -11.29 1.12
CA ILE A 237 -2.94 -10.14 0.30
C ILE A 237 -1.73 -10.50 -0.57
N ILE A 238 -1.54 -9.77 -1.67
CA ILE A 238 -0.36 -9.92 -2.53
C ILE A 238 0.52 -8.69 -2.36
N GLN A 239 1.80 -8.93 -2.14
CA GLN A 239 2.82 -7.88 -2.09
C GLN A 239 3.64 -7.88 -3.36
N PHE A 240 3.76 -6.71 -3.97
CA PHE A 240 4.58 -6.48 -5.15
C PHE A 240 5.70 -5.50 -4.80
N SER A 241 6.95 -5.94 -4.94
CA SER A 241 8.03 -5.00 -5.20
C SER A 241 8.04 -4.64 -6.69
N THR A 242 8.64 -3.52 -7.05
CA THR A 242 8.77 -3.14 -8.47
C THR A 242 9.48 -4.22 -9.29
N PRO A 243 10.58 -4.86 -8.85
CA PRO A 243 11.18 -5.97 -9.60
C PRO A 243 10.25 -7.18 -9.79
N LYS A 244 9.46 -7.53 -8.77
CA LYS A 244 8.47 -8.61 -8.86
C LYS A 244 7.37 -8.27 -9.85
N LEU A 245 6.86 -7.04 -9.81
CA LEU A 245 5.87 -6.56 -10.77
C LEU A 245 6.43 -6.62 -12.19
N ILE A 246 7.66 -6.16 -12.43
CA ILE A 246 8.35 -6.23 -13.72
C ILE A 246 8.49 -7.67 -14.21
N GLN A 247 8.85 -8.61 -13.33
CA GLN A 247 8.91 -10.03 -13.68
C GLN A 247 7.55 -10.57 -14.14
N ILE A 248 6.47 -10.18 -13.46
CA ILE A 248 5.11 -10.57 -13.85
C ILE A 248 4.75 -9.95 -15.20
N LEU A 249 5.01 -8.67 -15.42
CA LEU A 249 4.76 -8.00 -16.69
C LEU A 249 5.47 -8.68 -17.85
N TYR A 250 6.70 -9.15 -17.65
CA TYR A 250 7.43 -9.92 -18.66
C TYR A 250 6.83 -11.32 -18.86
N THR A 251 6.49 -12.00 -17.77
CA THR A 251 5.97 -13.38 -17.81
C THR A 251 4.58 -13.46 -18.46
N GLU A 252 3.76 -12.43 -18.26
CA GLU A 252 2.41 -12.29 -18.83
C GLU A 252 2.39 -11.49 -20.15
N GLU A 253 3.55 -11.27 -20.76
CA GLU A 253 3.75 -10.69 -22.10
C GLU A 253 3.32 -9.22 -22.26
N TYR A 254 3.16 -8.46 -21.15
CA TYR A 254 3.00 -7.00 -21.20
C TYR A 254 4.30 -6.30 -21.59
N ILE A 255 5.41 -6.96 -21.41
CA ILE A 255 6.75 -6.52 -21.84
C ILE A 255 7.36 -7.67 -22.61
N THR A 256 7.73 -7.42 -23.88
CA THR A 256 8.39 -8.40 -24.73
C THR A 256 9.77 -7.95 -25.17
N ASP A 257 10.05 -6.66 -25.11
CA ASP A 257 11.32 -6.08 -25.51
C ASP A 257 12.31 -6.01 -24.34
N ARG A 258 13.56 -6.44 -24.61
CA ARG A 258 14.64 -6.40 -23.63
C ARG A 258 15.00 -4.97 -23.19
N ASN A 259 14.93 -4.00 -24.10
CA ASN A 259 15.30 -2.63 -23.76
C ASN A 259 14.30 -2.01 -22.82
N LEU A 260 12.99 -2.24 -23.05
CA LEU A 260 11.94 -1.79 -22.14
C LEU A 260 12.05 -2.48 -20.77
N LEU A 261 12.37 -3.79 -20.74
CA LEU A 261 12.63 -4.50 -19.50
C LEU A 261 13.80 -3.88 -18.73
N MET A 262 14.90 -3.57 -19.41
CA MET A 262 16.08 -2.92 -18.84
C MET A 262 15.76 -1.52 -18.31
N GLU A 263 14.97 -0.75 -19.04
CA GLU A 263 14.55 0.59 -18.62
C GLU A 263 13.70 0.56 -17.35
N LEU A 264 12.74 -0.35 -17.28
CA LEU A 264 11.94 -0.58 -16.08
C LEU A 264 12.79 -0.99 -14.87
N LEU A 265 13.79 -1.84 -15.07
CA LEU A 265 14.68 -2.28 -14.00
C LEU A 265 15.59 -1.17 -13.46
N LYS A 266 15.75 -0.07 -14.18
CA LYS A 266 16.50 1.13 -13.72
C LYS A 266 15.70 2.05 -12.79
N PHE A 267 14.53 1.63 -12.33
CA PHE A 267 13.62 2.43 -11.47
C PHE A 267 14.32 3.07 -10.26
N ASN A 268 15.39 2.47 -9.75
CA ASN A 268 16.17 2.94 -8.60
C ASN A 268 17.62 3.35 -8.99
N GLY A 269 17.83 3.73 -10.25
CA GLY A 269 19.15 4.15 -10.77
C GLY A 269 19.97 2.99 -11.36
N ASP A 270 21.26 3.25 -11.60
CA ASP A 270 22.16 2.27 -12.25
C ASP A 270 22.80 1.26 -11.27
N GLY A 271 22.32 1.19 -10.04
CA GLY A 271 22.85 0.30 -9.00
C GLY A 271 22.37 -1.17 -9.18
N ASN A 272 22.92 -2.04 -8.32
CA ASN A 272 22.44 -3.42 -8.24
C ASN A 272 21.03 -3.47 -7.68
N ILE A 273 20.21 -4.29 -8.31
CA ILE A 273 18.85 -4.61 -7.85
C ILE A 273 18.94 -5.73 -6.82
N LYS A 274 18.39 -5.48 -5.64
CA LYS A 274 18.36 -6.44 -4.54
C LYS A 274 16.93 -6.97 -4.37
N VAL A 275 16.77 -8.25 -4.54
CA VAL A 275 15.47 -8.94 -4.41
C VAL A 275 15.56 -10.10 -3.43
N LEU A 276 14.46 -10.46 -2.80
CA LEU A 276 14.27 -11.76 -2.16
C LEU A 276 13.72 -12.74 -3.22
N GLY A 277 14.38 -13.85 -3.43
CA GLY A 277 13.95 -14.79 -4.47
C GLY A 277 14.68 -16.12 -4.44
N THR A 278 14.41 -16.95 -5.44
CA THR A 278 15.08 -18.23 -5.71
C THR A 278 15.68 -18.22 -7.11
N GLN A 279 16.72 -18.99 -7.30
CA GLN A 279 17.29 -19.29 -8.63
C GLN A 279 17.03 -20.74 -9.02
N ILE A 280 16.99 -21.04 -10.33
CA ILE A 280 16.66 -22.39 -10.84
C ILE A 280 17.50 -23.52 -10.20
N TYR A 281 18.77 -23.25 -9.92
CA TYR A 281 19.69 -24.26 -9.34
C TYR A 281 19.84 -24.16 -7.83
N ASP A 282 19.15 -23.20 -7.20
CA ASP A 282 19.17 -22.99 -5.75
C ASP A 282 17.78 -22.53 -5.29
N LEU A 283 16.99 -23.49 -4.84
CA LEU A 283 15.60 -23.28 -4.45
C LEU A 283 15.46 -22.64 -3.06
N GLN A 284 16.56 -22.22 -2.43
CA GLN A 284 16.49 -21.51 -1.17
C GLN A 284 16.13 -20.04 -1.39
N ASN A 285 15.15 -19.55 -0.61
CA ASN A 285 14.83 -18.13 -0.57
C ASN A 285 15.98 -17.35 0.04
N ARG A 286 16.61 -16.48 -0.76
CA ARG A 286 17.72 -15.64 -0.31
C ARG A 286 17.68 -14.27 -0.93
N GLU A 287 18.44 -13.36 -0.36
CA GLU A 287 18.69 -12.07 -0.98
C GLU A 287 19.65 -12.28 -2.17
N ILE A 288 19.21 -11.81 -3.32
CA ILE A 288 19.94 -11.86 -4.59
C ILE A 288 20.20 -10.43 -5.02
N SER A 289 21.45 -10.11 -5.34
CA SER A 289 21.87 -8.79 -5.80
C SER A 289 22.51 -8.92 -7.18
N LEU A 290 21.87 -8.33 -8.19
CA LEU A 290 22.28 -8.43 -9.60
C LEU A 290 22.30 -7.03 -10.21
N SER A 291 23.14 -6.81 -11.22
CA SER A 291 23.03 -5.63 -12.08
C SER A 291 21.72 -5.64 -12.86
N CYS A 292 21.30 -4.50 -13.42
CA CYS A 292 20.11 -4.44 -14.25
C CYS A 292 20.17 -5.41 -15.43
N GLU A 293 21.34 -5.54 -16.06
CA GLU A 293 21.53 -6.47 -17.18
C GLU A 293 21.39 -7.93 -16.77
N GLU A 294 22.08 -8.33 -15.69
CA GLU A 294 21.97 -9.70 -15.17
C GLU A 294 20.55 -10.02 -14.72
N MET A 295 19.86 -9.08 -14.09
CA MET A 295 18.47 -9.27 -13.66
C MET A 295 17.54 -9.44 -14.87
N ALA A 296 17.69 -8.63 -15.90
CA ALA A 296 16.93 -8.76 -17.14
C ALA A 296 17.16 -10.12 -17.79
N ASP A 297 18.43 -10.56 -17.92
CA ASP A 297 18.76 -11.87 -18.48
C ASP A 297 18.20 -13.02 -17.64
N GLN A 298 18.22 -12.92 -16.32
CA GLN A 298 17.64 -13.93 -15.43
C GLN A 298 16.10 -13.99 -15.55
N ILE A 299 15.41 -12.85 -15.67
CA ILE A 299 13.97 -12.79 -15.90
C ILE A 299 13.62 -13.44 -17.25
N MET A 300 14.32 -13.04 -18.32
CA MET A 300 14.07 -13.54 -19.68
C MET A 300 14.29 -15.06 -19.81
N ARG A 301 15.30 -15.58 -19.15
CA ARG A 301 15.60 -17.05 -19.15
C ARG A 301 14.77 -17.83 -18.13
N LYS A 302 13.87 -17.16 -17.39
CA LYS A 302 13.13 -17.76 -16.26
C LYS A 302 14.08 -18.37 -15.22
N GLY A 303 15.30 -17.81 -15.08
CA GLY A 303 16.35 -18.30 -14.19
C GLY A 303 16.21 -17.83 -12.74
N ILE A 304 15.32 -16.88 -12.48
CA ILE A 304 15.03 -16.34 -11.17
C ILE A 304 13.52 -16.32 -10.94
N HIS A 305 13.12 -16.58 -9.70
CA HIS A 305 11.76 -16.32 -9.22
C HIS A 305 11.82 -15.26 -8.10
N ILE A 306 11.30 -14.08 -8.36
CA ILE A 306 11.29 -12.97 -7.42
C ILE A 306 10.08 -13.12 -6.50
N ILE A 307 10.33 -13.17 -5.20
CA ILE A 307 9.31 -13.23 -4.17
C ILE A 307 8.96 -11.80 -3.74
N PHE A 308 10.03 -10.99 -3.53
CA PHE A 308 9.92 -9.58 -3.16
C PHE A 308 11.16 -8.80 -3.63
#